data_1f10c750f5c8fbf0910ec1193dd42f8a
#
_entry.id   1f10c750f5c8fbf0910ec1193dd42f8a
#
_cell.length_a   1.000
_cell.length_b   1.000
_cell.length_c   1.000
_cell.angle_alpha   90.00
_cell.angle_beta   90.00
_cell.angle_gamma   90.00
#
_symmetry.space_group_name_H-M   'P 1'
#
loop_
_entity.id
_entity.type
_entity.pdbx_description
1 polymer ?
#
loop_
_entity_poly.entity_id
_entity_poly.type
_entity_poly.pdbx_seq_one_letter_code
_entity_poly.pdbx_strand_id
1 'polypeptide(L)'
;MEGRQSRCGTKWSNAGESRNPGTPDGNKLPERPENHKIRAMYKNPIILCDYSDPDVIRVGGNYFMVASSFNFTPGLPILFSKNLVDWKLINYATENIPLDQYTFPQNAKGIWAPSFSYHKGIFYIIVGLPDEGIFLTQTDDIFGKWTPLKLIYKAKGFIDPSLFFDDDGNAYVYHAYAKSRCGFNSRIGVLRFNKKLKVCEGEDKIVFDGTKTQPTMEGPKVYKRNGFYYIFAPAGGVTEGWQTVLRSKNPEGPWEEKIVLQEGESGINGPHQGAFVETPFGENWFIHFQDRGIFGRIVHLEPVLWKNDWPLMGTSVKTGLMPGEPVLKFRSPRFYILKNLKNPLKKSVCAFENCGLEWQWSGNHSEKFAKAEKSFSPEAENFRLAVLHRGSKNQKGFPVLWNSSNVLTQKIQYENFYLKTVLDVSSLPNGSRAGMIFLAEEYASVAIEKTVLGFDFVYFKSKNEDLTDDTRSEFEVYREQLKLKNENQPIKIRMDFISFSIYSGAVQFTVKTGKGLKNSFKWKSDFFTTESAHWVGGRFGIYAIGNAEADEKGSALFKSIKIRH
;
A
#
# COMPACT_ATOMS: atom_id res chain seq x y z
N MET A 1 -44.60 -21.97 6.24
CA MET A 1 -43.35 -22.62 6.73
C MET A 1 -42.25 -21.56 6.67
N GLU A 2 -42.05 -20.90 7.81
CA GLU A 2 -41.14 -19.78 7.93
C GLU A 2 -39.73 -20.29 8.27
N GLY A 3 -38.75 -19.99 7.40
CA GLY A 3 -37.36 -20.30 7.62
C GLY A 3 -36.67 -19.17 8.39
N ARG A 4 -36.36 -19.39 9.65
CA ARG A 4 -35.54 -18.47 10.48
C ARG A 4 -34.14 -18.33 9.94
N GLN A 5 -33.81 -17.14 9.47
CA GLN A 5 -32.42 -16.70 9.28
C GLN A 5 -31.85 -16.30 10.65
N SER A 6 -30.86 -17.06 11.13
CA SER A 6 -30.09 -16.71 12.32
C SER A 6 -29.08 -15.60 11.98
N ARG A 7 -29.41 -14.38 12.41
CA ARG A 7 -28.44 -13.27 12.46
C ARG A 7 -27.44 -13.52 13.59
N CYS A 8 -26.24 -13.92 13.28
CA CYS A 8 -25.12 -13.90 14.22
C CYS A 8 -24.48 -12.50 14.18
N GLY A 9 -25.13 -11.53 14.81
CA GLY A 9 -24.60 -10.20 15.05
C GLY A 9 -23.81 -10.23 16.35
N THR A 10 -22.49 -10.26 16.30
CA THR A 10 -21.66 -9.91 17.46
C THR A 10 -21.81 -8.41 17.71
N LYS A 11 -22.75 -8.04 18.57
CA LYS A 11 -22.80 -6.70 19.15
C LYS A 11 -21.54 -6.51 19.99
N TRP A 12 -20.68 -5.63 19.53
CA TRP A 12 -19.64 -5.05 20.38
C TRP A 12 -20.36 -4.20 21.43
N SER A 13 -20.31 -4.62 22.70
CA SER A 13 -20.80 -3.80 23.81
C SER A 13 -20.02 -2.49 23.79
N ASN A 14 -20.74 -1.38 23.88
CA ASN A 14 -20.22 -0.02 24.01
C ASN A 14 -19.24 0.05 25.19
N ALA A 15 -17.96 -0.07 24.92
CA ALA A 15 -16.90 0.22 25.86
C ALA A 15 -15.94 1.21 25.18
N GLY A 16 -16.21 2.49 25.43
CA GLY A 16 -15.25 3.54 25.17
C GLY A 16 -15.44 4.30 23.87
N GLU A 17 -16.27 5.33 23.92
CA GLU A 17 -16.12 6.50 23.06
C GLU A 17 -14.66 6.93 23.08
N SER A 18 -14.09 7.22 21.91
CA SER A 18 -12.78 7.87 21.81
C SER A 18 -12.91 9.27 22.40
N ARG A 19 -12.82 9.39 23.73
CA ARG A 19 -12.64 10.70 24.37
C ARG A 19 -11.27 11.18 23.94
N ASN A 20 -11.20 12.40 23.44
CA ASN A 20 -9.97 13.16 23.42
C ASN A 20 -9.23 12.97 24.75
N PRO A 21 -7.90 12.84 24.78
CA PRO A 21 -7.16 12.73 26.03
C PRO A 21 -7.20 14.06 26.78
N GLY A 22 -8.25 14.28 27.56
CA GLY A 22 -8.47 15.45 28.39
C GLY A 22 -9.30 15.10 29.61
N THR A 23 -8.65 15.07 30.78
CA THR A 23 -9.07 14.96 32.17
C THR A 23 -9.33 13.54 32.72
N PRO A 24 -8.72 13.19 33.86
CA PRO A 24 -8.93 11.93 34.54
C PRO A 24 -10.19 12.02 35.41
N ASP A 25 -11.27 11.44 34.96
CA ASP A 25 -12.41 11.12 35.85
C ASP A 25 -12.12 9.81 36.58
N GLY A 26 -12.31 9.88 37.91
CA GLY A 26 -11.90 8.88 38.87
C GLY A 26 -12.70 7.58 38.84
N ASN A 27 -12.49 6.74 37.82
CA ASN A 27 -12.88 5.34 37.84
C ASN A 27 -11.63 4.47 37.87
N LYS A 28 -11.53 3.67 38.94
CA LYS A 28 -10.44 2.75 39.23
C LYS A 28 -10.05 1.97 37.95
N LEU A 29 -8.84 2.21 37.49
CA LEU A 29 -8.15 1.34 36.53
C LEU A 29 -8.11 -0.07 37.13
N PRO A 30 -8.31 -1.14 36.32
CA PRO A 30 -8.10 -2.51 36.79
C PRO A 30 -6.66 -2.63 37.29
N GLU A 31 -6.53 -3.28 38.45
CA GLU A 31 -5.27 -3.50 39.16
C GLU A 31 -4.18 -3.98 38.18
N ARG A 32 -2.99 -3.38 38.32
CA ARG A 32 -1.80 -3.71 37.55
C ARG A 32 -1.49 -5.21 37.68
N PRO A 33 -1.36 -5.97 36.57
CA PRO A 33 -0.65 -7.22 36.67
C PRO A 33 0.83 -6.88 36.87
N GLU A 34 1.32 -7.07 38.06
CA GLU A 34 2.75 -7.08 38.37
C GLU A 34 3.39 -8.27 37.64
N ASN A 35 3.90 -8.03 36.47
CA ASN A 35 4.93 -8.85 35.85
C ASN A 35 5.86 -7.91 35.09
N HIS A 36 6.94 -7.50 35.76
CA HIS A 36 8.10 -6.84 35.15
C HIS A 36 8.85 -7.81 34.23
N LYS A 37 8.18 -8.36 33.21
CA LYS A 37 8.88 -8.99 32.09
C LYS A 37 9.58 -7.87 31.32
N ILE A 38 10.90 -8.02 31.16
CA ILE A 38 11.71 -7.16 30.28
C ILE A 38 10.95 -7.09 28.94
N ARG A 39 10.52 -5.90 28.55
CA ARG A 39 9.81 -5.70 27.28
C ARG A 39 10.73 -6.10 26.12
N ALA A 40 10.19 -6.82 25.16
CA ALA A 40 10.90 -7.12 23.93
C ALA A 40 11.36 -5.83 23.24
N MET A 41 12.48 -5.93 22.53
CA MET A 41 12.96 -4.86 21.65
C MET A 41 12.44 -5.09 20.25
N TYR A 42 11.96 -4.03 19.57
CA TYR A 42 11.75 -4.07 18.13
C TYR A 42 12.93 -3.42 17.39
N LYS A 43 13.02 -3.68 16.11
CA LYS A 43 13.95 -3.04 15.17
C LYS A 43 13.16 -2.35 14.07
N ASN A 44 13.61 -1.21 13.63
CA ASN A 44 13.14 -0.56 12.42
C ASN A 44 13.90 -1.09 11.18
N PRO A 45 13.25 -1.18 10.00
CA PRO A 45 11.82 -0.94 9.79
C PRO A 45 10.96 -2.02 10.46
N ILE A 46 9.76 -1.63 10.95
CA ILE A 46 8.77 -2.60 11.46
C ILE A 46 8.04 -3.34 10.33
N ILE A 47 8.02 -2.76 9.11
CA ILE A 47 7.51 -3.41 7.90
C ILE A 47 8.48 -3.14 6.75
N LEU A 48 9.13 -4.19 6.25
CA LEU A 48 9.94 -4.15 5.03
C LEU A 48 9.03 -4.45 3.83
N CYS A 49 8.15 -3.51 3.51
CA CYS A 49 7.22 -3.59 2.38
C CYS A 49 6.71 -2.20 2.04
N ASP A 50 6.41 -1.97 0.79
CA ASP A 50 5.89 -0.70 0.28
C ASP A 50 4.47 -0.40 0.80
N TYR A 51 4.38 0.21 1.99
CA TYR A 51 3.16 0.78 2.55
C TYR A 51 3.33 2.29 2.70
N SER A 52 3.26 2.98 1.56
CA SER A 52 3.42 4.43 1.43
C SER A 52 2.37 5.19 2.24
N ASP A 53 2.79 6.31 2.82
CA ASP A 53 1.90 7.28 3.47
C ASP A 53 1.00 6.66 4.57
N PRO A 54 1.58 5.90 5.52
CA PRO A 54 0.78 5.15 6.49
C PRO A 54 0.02 6.08 7.43
N ASP A 55 -1.29 5.88 7.57
CA ASP A 55 -2.09 6.50 8.61
C ASP A 55 -2.67 5.44 9.56
N VAL A 56 -2.54 5.68 10.86
CA VAL A 56 -2.85 4.70 11.91
C VAL A 56 -3.85 5.26 12.91
N ILE A 57 -4.86 4.46 13.21
CA ILE A 57 -5.80 4.74 14.29
C ILE A 57 -5.79 3.63 15.34
N ARG A 58 -6.15 3.98 16.56
CA ARG A 58 -6.42 3.05 17.65
C ARG A 58 -7.91 2.97 17.94
N VAL A 59 -8.44 1.74 17.99
CA VAL A 59 -9.81 1.48 18.45
C VAL A 59 -9.76 0.44 19.57
N GLY A 60 -10.00 0.89 20.80
CA GLY A 60 -9.77 0.07 21.98
C GLY A 60 -8.31 -0.34 22.14
N GLY A 61 -8.03 -1.63 22.20
CA GLY A 61 -6.69 -2.21 22.25
C GLY A 61 -6.12 -2.66 20.90
N ASN A 62 -6.73 -2.22 19.80
CA ASN A 62 -6.38 -2.60 18.43
C ASN A 62 -5.86 -1.40 17.65
N TYR A 63 -4.95 -1.64 16.71
CA TYR A 63 -4.43 -0.63 15.79
C TYR A 63 -4.75 -1.04 14.35
N PHE A 64 -5.16 -0.08 13.56
CA PHE A 64 -5.46 -0.26 12.15
C PHE A 64 -4.69 0.78 11.34
N MET A 65 -4.09 0.36 10.24
CA MET A 65 -3.31 1.21 9.35
C MET A 65 -3.89 1.13 7.94
N VAL A 66 -3.95 2.25 7.26
CA VAL A 66 -4.22 2.36 5.83
C VAL A 66 -3.00 2.96 5.14
N ALA A 67 -2.80 2.63 3.86
CA ALA A 67 -1.70 3.16 3.06
C ALA A 67 -2.15 3.46 1.63
N SER A 68 -1.34 4.23 0.91
CA SER A 68 -1.53 4.51 -0.52
C SER A 68 -1.50 3.24 -1.36
N SER A 69 -2.19 3.24 -2.47
CA SER A 69 -2.17 2.11 -3.42
C SER A 69 -2.03 2.55 -4.88
N PHE A 70 -1.99 3.86 -5.14
CA PHE A 70 -1.88 4.42 -6.47
C PHE A 70 -2.91 3.82 -7.44
N ASN A 71 -2.49 3.28 -8.58
CA ASN A 71 -3.35 2.60 -9.55
C ASN A 71 -3.62 1.11 -9.23
N PHE A 72 -2.95 0.52 -8.22
CA PHE A 72 -3.11 -0.91 -7.91
C PHE A 72 -4.42 -1.20 -7.19
N THR A 73 -5.11 -2.27 -7.63
CA THR A 73 -6.40 -2.70 -7.09
C THR A 73 -6.39 -4.19 -6.70
N PRO A 74 -7.08 -4.60 -5.61
CA PRO A 74 -7.86 -3.75 -4.70
C PRO A 74 -6.98 -2.68 -4.04
N GLY A 75 -7.56 -1.50 -3.75
CA GLY A 75 -6.84 -0.35 -3.21
C GLY A 75 -7.13 -0.06 -1.74
N LEU A 76 -6.35 0.84 -1.13
CA LEU A 76 -6.44 1.21 0.28
C LEU A 76 -6.26 -0.02 1.20
N PRO A 77 -5.07 -0.63 1.24
CA PRO A 77 -4.79 -1.78 2.10
C PRO A 77 -5.01 -1.44 3.57
N ILE A 78 -5.71 -2.30 4.29
CA ILE A 78 -5.97 -2.20 5.73
C ILE A 78 -5.12 -3.23 6.45
N LEU A 79 -4.23 -2.75 7.33
CA LEU A 79 -3.41 -3.60 8.17
C LEU A 79 -3.89 -3.52 9.61
N PHE A 80 -3.67 -4.60 10.36
CA PHE A 80 -4.05 -4.75 11.75
C PHE A 80 -2.84 -5.09 12.62
N SER A 81 -2.77 -4.48 13.80
CA SER A 81 -1.77 -4.80 14.83
C SER A 81 -2.39 -4.76 16.23
N LYS A 82 -1.77 -5.50 17.16
CA LYS A 82 -2.03 -5.45 18.60
C LYS A 82 -0.99 -4.66 19.38
N ASN A 83 0.17 -4.43 18.77
CA ASN A 83 1.36 -3.93 19.47
C ASN A 83 2.13 -2.86 18.70
N LEU A 84 1.62 -2.37 17.57
CA LEU A 84 2.26 -1.40 16.65
C LEU A 84 3.54 -1.91 15.95
N VAL A 85 4.01 -3.12 16.25
CA VAL A 85 5.23 -3.70 15.68
C VAL A 85 4.90 -4.77 14.64
N ASP A 86 4.03 -5.71 15.02
CA ASP A 86 3.64 -6.82 14.17
C ASP A 86 2.33 -6.47 13.44
N TRP A 87 2.40 -6.35 12.12
CA TRP A 87 1.28 -5.94 11.28
C TRP A 87 0.85 -7.05 10.34
N LYS A 88 -0.43 -7.15 10.10
CA LYS A 88 -1.02 -8.10 9.17
C LYS A 88 -2.01 -7.41 8.24
N LEU A 89 -1.87 -7.59 6.95
CA LEU A 89 -2.87 -7.18 5.96
C LEU A 89 -4.16 -7.99 6.18
N ILE A 90 -5.28 -7.29 6.33
CA ILE A 90 -6.58 -7.92 6.70
C ILE A 90 -7.69 -7.63 5.70
N ASN A 91 -7.60 -6.55 4.94
CA ASN A 91 -8.66 -6.10 4.04
C ASN A 91 -8.14 -5.03 3.07
N TYR A 92 -9.01 -4.61 2.15
CA TYR A 92 -8.88 -3.42 1.32
C TYR A 92 -10.17 -2.61 1.40
N ALA A 93 -10.06 -1.27 1.38
CA ALA A 93 -11.23 -0.41 1.50
C ALA A 93 -11.91 -0.11 0.14
N THR A 94 -11.30 -0.47 -0.98
CA THR A 94 -11.93 -0.37 -2.30
C THR A 94 -11.49 -1.52 -3.21
N GLU A 95 -12.42 -2.08 -3.97
CA GLU A 95 -12.12 -3.09 -4.98
C GLU A 95 -11.51 -2.45 -6.24
N ASN A 96 -12.06 -1.31 -6.66
CA ASN A 96 -11.65 -0.56 -7.86
C ASN A 96 -11.70 0.94 -7.60
N ILE A 97 -10.99 1.71 -8.41
CA ILE A 97 -11.10 3.17 -8.45
C ILE A 97 -12.33 3.51 -9.30
N PRO A 98 -13.31 4.30 -8.80
CA PRO A 98 -14.61 4.48 -9.47
C PRO A 98 -14.55 5.47 -10.64
N LEU A 99 -13.57 5.36 -11.52
CA LEU A 99 -13.30 6.24 -12.63
C LEU A 99 -12.81 5.43 -13.84
N ASP A 100 -13.38 5.67 -15.02
CA ASP A 100 -13.16 4.87 -16.22
C ASP A 100 -11.71 4.87 -16.70
N GLN A 101 -10.97 5.98 -16.53
CA GLN A 101 -9.56 6.04 -16.91
C GLN A 101 -8.68 5.03 -16.20
N TYR A 102 -9.07 4.56 -15.00
CA TYR A 102 -8.32 3.54 -14.25
C TYR A 102 -8.62 2.10 -14.70
N THR A 103 -9.42 1.92 -15.76
CA THR A 103 -9.53 0.63 -16.48
C THR A 103 -8.16 0.18 -17.01
N PHE A 104 -7.28 1.16 -17.29
CA PHE A 104 -5.87 0.93 -17.58
C PHE A 104 -5.00 1.51 -16.46
N PRO A 105 -3.78 0.98 -16.23
CA PRO A 105 -2.86 1.56 -15.27
C PRO A 105 -2.63 3.06 -15.56
N GLN A 106 -2.80 3.87 -14.54
CA GLN A 106 -2.44 5.28 -14.52
C GLN A 106 -1.27 5.42 -13.54
N ASN A 107 -0.09 5.03 -13.99
CA ASN A 107 1.08 4.93 -13.13
C ASN A 107 1.35 6.27 -12.41
N ALA A 108 1.74 6.21 -11.14
CA ALA A 108 1.92 7.37 -10.26
C ALA A 108 0.65 8.26 -10.07
N LYS A 109 -0.54 7.81 -10.47
CA LYS A 109 -1.82 8.47 -10.21
C LYS A 109 -2.74 7.58 -9.35
N GLY A 110 -3.97 8.01 -9.14
CA GLY A 110 -4.99 7.27 -8.39
C GLY A 110 -4.96 7.58 -6.91
N ILE A 111 -4.91 6.55 -6.09
CA ILE A 111 -5.10 6.60 -4.63
C ILE A 111 -3.78 7.01 -3.95
N TRP A 112 -3.63 8.32 -3.68
CA TRP A 112 -2.50 8.86 -2.95
C TRP A 112 -2.74 8.81 -1.43
N ALA A 113 -1.96 9.56 -0.64
CA ALA A 113 -1.97 9.48 0.82
C ALA A 113 -3.37 9.55 1.45
N PRO A 114 -3.84 8.46 2.07
CA PRO A 114 -5.13 8.43 2.75
C PRO A 114 -5.03 9.01 4.17
N SER A 115 -6.18 9.35 4.75
CA SER A 115 -6.34 9.57 6.16
C SER A 115 -7.41 8.66 6.73
N PHE A 116 -7.16 8.16 7.95
CA PHE A 116 -7.99 7.20 8.65
C PHE A 116 -8.58 7.82 9.90
N SER A 117 -9.91 7.79 10.05
CA SER A 117 -10.61 8.30 11.22
C SER A 117 -11.63 7.28 11.73
N TYR A 118 -11.84 7.27 13.04
CA TYR A 118 -12.91 6.50 13.67
C TYR A 118 -13.78 7.43 14.52
N HIS A 119 -15.08 7.51 14.20
CA HIS A 119 -15.98 8.39 14.91
C HIS A 119 -17.37 7.72 15.07
N LYS A 120 -17.86 7.62 16.31
CA LYS A 120 -19.19 7.09 16.64
C LYS A 120 -19.49 5.72 16.01
N GLY A 121 -18.54 4.79 16.09
CA GLY A 121 -18.71 3.42 15.59
C GLY A 121 -18.44 3.24 14.10
N ILE A 122 -18.10 4.30 13.37
CA ILE A 122 -17.85 4.27 11.94
C ILE A 122 -16.38 4.54 11.66
N PHE A 123 -15.78 3.76 10.80
CA PHE A 123 -14.47 3.98 10.20
C PHE A 123 -14.64 4.82 8.92
N TYR A 124 -13.82 5.83 8.77
CA TYR A 124 -13.79 6.72 7.60
C TYR A 124 -12.39 6.71 7.01
N ILE A 125 -12.27 6.54 5.70
CA ILE A 125 -11.06 6.80 4.95
C ILE A 125 -11.36 7.91 3.94
N ILE A 126 -10.56 8.97 4.01
CA ILE A 126 -10.57 10.07 3.06
C ILE A 126 -9.27 10.04 2.27
N VAL A 127 -9.31 10.29 0.97
CA VAL A 127 -8.17 10.15 0.09
C VAL A 127 -8.20 11.17 -1.04
N GLY A 128 -7.02 11.66 -1.42
CA GLY A 128 -6.85 12.50 -2.60
C GLY A 128 -6.60 11.66 -3.86
N LEU A 129 -7.38 11.92 -4.92
CA LEU A 129 -7.01 11.58 -6.28
C LEU A 129 -6.61 12.91 -6.93
N PRO A 130 -5.31 13.11 -7.24
CA PRO A 130 -4.75 14.45 -7.46
C PRO A 130 -5.31 15.18 -8.67
N ASP A 131 -5.86 14.46 -9.64
CA ASP A 131 -6.45 15.03 -10.85
C ASP A 131 -7.96 15.28 -10.73
N GLU A 132 -8.64 14.63 -9.73
CA GLU A 132 -10.10 14.63 -9.60
C GLU A 132 -10.59 15.34 -8.34
N GLY A 133 -9.92 15.14 -7.19
CA GLY A 133 -10.29 15.74 -5.92
C GLY A 133 -10.26 14.81 -4.73
N ILE A 134 -11.09 15.10 -3.73
CA ILE A 134 -11.13 14.37 -2.45
C ILE A 134 -12.27 13.36 -2.46
N PHE A 135 -11.96 12.11 -2.11
CA PHE A 135 -12.92 11.00 -2.02
C PHE A 135 -13.03 10.47 -0.61
N LEU A 136 -14.16 9.86 -0.30
CA LEU A 136 -14.49 9.26 0.99
C LEU A 136 -15.03 7.84 0.80
N THR A 137 -14.60 6.91 1.66
CA THR A 137 -15.26 5.63 1.91
C THR A 137 -15.41 5.38 3.40
N GLN A 138 -16.35 4.54 3.80
CA GLN A 138 -16.62 4.26 5.20
C GLN A 138 -17.18 2.85 5.43
N THR A 139 -17.08 2.35 6.68
CA THR A 139 -17.70 1.10 7.12
C THR A 139 -17.92 1.12 8.63
N ASP A 140 -18.87 0.32 9.12
CA ASP A 140 -19.01 -0.03 10.54
C ASP A 140 -18.32 -1.37 10.89
N ASP A 141 -17.89 -2.14 9.87
CA ASP A 141 -17.14 -3.39 10.04
C ASP A 141 -15.81 -3.32 9.26
N ILE A 142 -14.71 -3.12 9.97
CA ILE A 142 -13.36 -3.01 9.40
C ILE A 142 -12.93 -4.26 8.60
N PHE A 143 -13.50 -5.44 8.91
CA PHE A 143 -13.24 -6.70 8.23
C PHE A 143 -14.23 -6.98 7.10
N GLY A 144 -15.29 -6.17 6.99
CA GLY A 144 -16.37 -6.28 6.03
C GLY A 144 -16.13 -5.43 4.77
N LYS A 145 -17.25 -5.17 4.07
CA LYS A 145 -17.25 -4.32 2.89
C LYS A 145 -17.26 -2.83 3.28
N TRP A 146 -16.58 -2.05 2.50
CA TRP A 146 -16.58 -0.59 2.55
C TRP A 146 -17.58 -0.05 1.54
N THR A 147 -18.10 1.16 1.78
CA THR A 147 -18.88 1.87 0.76
C THR A 147 -17.99 2.18 -0.45
N PRO A 148 -18.54 2.25 -1.67
CA PRO A 148 -17.78 2.73 -2.81
C PRO A 148 -17.16 4.11 -2.53
N LEU A 149 -15.95 4.35 -3.06
CA LEU A 149 -15.31 5.67 -3.01
C LEU A 149 -16.23 6.72 -3.64
N LYS A 150 -16.59 7.76 -2.87
CA LYS A 150 -17.46 8.86 -3.30
C LYS A 150 -16.66 10.14 -3.35
N LEU A 151 -16.71 10.86 -4.48
CA LEU A 151 -16.18 12.23 -4.60
C LEU A 151 -16.95 13.14 -3.63
N ILE A 152 -16.24 13.80 -2.71
CA ILE A 152 -16.81 14.70 -1.70
C ILE A 152 -16.39 16.16 -1.88
N TYR A 153 -15.35 16.41 -2.69
CA TYR A 153 -14.93 17.74 -3.11
C TYR A 153 -14.14 17.64 -4.41
N LYS A 154 -14.60 18.32 -5.45
CA LYS A 154 -13.94 18.35 -6.76
C LYS A 154 -12.88 19.45 -6.78
N ALA A 155 -11.62 19.09 -6.88
CA ALA A 155 -10.51 20.03 -6.95
C ALA A 155 -9.27 19.34 -7.55
N LYS A 156 -8.62 19.99 -8.51
CA LYS A 156 -7.35 19.50 -9.05
C LYS A 156 -6.19 19.96 -8.17
N GLY A 157 -5.33 19.02 -7.80
CA GLY A 157 -4.13 19.30 -6.99
C GLY A 157 -4.35 19.28 -5.48
N PHE A 158 -5.53 18.94 -4.97
CA PHE A 158 -5.76 18.70 -3.55
C PHE A 158 -5.30 17.29 -3.22
N ILE A 159 -4.32 17.19 -2.32
CA ILE A 159 -3.67 15.93 -1.93
C ILE A 159 -3.67 15.77 -0.43
N ASP A 160 -3.45 14.54 0.04
CA ASP A 160 -3.20 14.18 1.43
C ASP A 160 -4.29 14.67 2.40
N PRO A 161 -5.58 14.53 2.09
CA PRO A 161 -6.63 15.05 2.95
C PRO A 161 -6.64 14.33 4.30
N SER A 162 -6.94 15.07 5.37
CA SER A 162 -7.09 14.57 6.74
C SER A 162 -8.44 14.98 7.32
N LEU A 163 -9.29 13.99 7.63
CA LEU A 163 -10.60 14.23 8.23
C LEU A 163 -10.49 14.29 9.76
N PHE A 164 -10.82 15.44 10.32
CA PHE A 164 -10.79 15.70 11.74
C PHE A 164 -12.20 16.00 12.28
N PHE A 165 -12.62 15.26 13.31
CA PHE A 165 -13.86 15.52 14.07
C PHE A 165 -13.50 16.26 15.37
N ASP A 166 -13.97 17.48 15.52
CA ASP A 166 -13.68 18.30 16.70
C ASP A 166 -14.71 18.05 17.84
N ASP A 167 -14.31 18.37 19.07
CA ASP A 167 -15.13 18.25 20.28
C ASP A 167 -16.31 19.19 20.28
N ASP A 168 -16.18 20.37 19.63
CA ASP A 168 -17.25 21.36 19.49
C ASP A 168 -18.38 20.90 18.56
N GLY A 169 -18.24 19.72 17.99
CA GLY A 169 -19.19 19.12 17.07
C GLY A 169 -18.98 19.51 15.62
N ASN A 170 -18.01 20.33 15.26
CA ASN A 170 -17.62 20.59 13.89
C ASN A 170 -16.76 19.44 13.33
N ALA A 171 -16.56 19.44 12.02
CA ALA A 171 -15.60 18.58 11.37
C ALA A 171 -14.91 19.32 10.21
N TYR A 172 -13.66 18.98 9.97
CA TYR A 172 -12.80 19.67 9.03
C TYR A 172 -12.05 18.66 8.17
N VAL A 173 -11.72 19.07 6.95
CA VAL A 173 -10.77 18.37 6.09
C VAL A 173 -9.60 19.30 5.83
N TYR A 174 -8.44 18.97 6.40
CA TYR A 174 -7.19 19.63 6.07
C TYR A 174 -6.55 18.89 4.89
N HIS A 175 -5.82 19.61 4.04
CA HIS A 175 -5.17 19.01 2.87
C HIS A 175 -3.94 19.82 2.46
N ALA A 176 -3.12 19.22 1.59
CA ALA A 176 -2.00 19.86 0.94
C ALA A 176 -2.27 20.10 -0.55
N TYR A 177 -1.28 20.66 -1.24
CA TYR A 177 -1.37 21.04 -2.66
C TYR A 177 -0.24 20.43 -3.48
N ALA A 178 -0.57 19.79 -4.59
CA ALA A 178 0.39 19.24 -5.54
C ALA A 178 0.81 20.29 -6.58
N LYS A 179 2.04 20.81 -6.51
CA LYS A 179 2.58 21.79 -7.47
C LYS A 179 2.40 21.37 -8.92
N SER A 180 2.57 20.09 -9.21
CA SER A 180 2.42 19.52 -10.56
C SER A 180 0.99 19.60 -11.11
N ARG A 181 -0.03 19.92 -10.29
CA ARG A 181 -1.45 20.00 -10.66
C ARG A 181 -2.06 21.39 -10.52
N CYS A 182 -1.69 22.13 -9.48
CA CYS A 182 -2.25 23.45 -9.18
C CYS A 182 -1.22 24.59 -9.20
N GLY A 183 0.06 24.30 -9.51
CA GLY A 183 1.11 25.31 -9.71
C GLY A 183 1.87 25.72 -8.43
N PHE A 184 1.42 25.33 -7.24
CA PHE A 184 2.07 25.62 -5.96
C PHE A 184 1.98 24.42 -5.00
N ASN A 185 2.82 24.44 -3.95
CA ASN A 185 2.84 23.49 -2.85
C ASN A 185 3.22 24.18 -1.53
N SER A 186 3.64 23.44 -0.52
CA SER A 186 4.14 23.95 0.78
C SER A 186 3.09 24.72 1.57
N ARG A 187 1.83 24.45 1.35
CA ARG A 187 0.69 25.08 2.04
C ARG A 187 -0.26 24.05 2.57
N ILE A 188 -0.97 24.40 3.65
CA ILE A 188 -2.06 23.61 4.20
C ILE A 188 -3.36 24.37 4.03
N GLY A 189 -4.33 23.73 3.40
CA GLY A 189 -5.71 24.22 3.26
C GLY A 189 -6.65 23.54 4.24
N VAL A 190 -7.82 24.14 4.46
CA VAL A 190 -8.89 23.57 5.27
C VAL A 190 -10.25 23.81 4.65
N LEU A 191 -11.09 22.77 4.65
CA LEU A 191 -12.48 22.78 4.25
C LEU A 191 -13.38 22.41 5.43
N ARG A 192 -14.60 22.87 5.47
CA ARG A 192 -15.64 22.38 6.38
C ARG A 192 -16.16 21.04 5.88
N PHE A 193 -16.37 20.09 6.79
CA PHE A 193 -16.96 18.79 6.45
C PHE A 193 -18.38 18.70 7.00
N ASN A 194 -19.36 18.56 6.10
CA ASN A 194 -20.74 18.30 6.48
C ASN A 194 -20.96 16.82 6.83
N LYS A 195 -21.05 16.53 8.12
CA LYS A 195 -21.20 15.15 8.64
C LYS A 195 -22.49 14.47 8.20
N LYS A 196 -23.57 15.23 7.94
CA LYS A 196 -24.87 14.70 7.50
C LYS A 196 -24.85 14.33 6.03
N LEU A 197 -24.38 15.23 5.16
CA LEU A 197 -24.32 15.01 3.73
C LEU A 197 -23.06 14.23 3.29
N LYS A 198 -22.03 14.19 4.17
CA LYS A 198 -20.73 13.56 3.90
C LYS A 198 -20.06 14.13 2.65
N VAL A 199 -19.94 15.44 2.62
CA VAL A 199 -19.27 16.23 1.59
C VAL A 199 -18.50 17.39 2.25
N CYS A 200 -17.49 17.92 1.57
CA CYS A 200 -16.89 19.18 1.96
C CYS A 200 -17.74 20.35 1.42
N GLU A 201 -17.80 21.43 2.19
CA GLU A 201 -18.59 22.62 1.88
C GLU A 201 -17.75 23.89 2.03
N GLY A 202 -18.15 24.94 1.32
CA GLY A 202 -17.50 26.23 1.34
C GLY A 202 -16.27 26.31 0.43
N GLU A 203 -15.60 27.46 0.54
CA GLU A 203 -14.36 27.72 -0.18
C GLU A 203 -13.16 27.18 0.61
N ASP A 204 -12.14 26.77 -0.11
CA ASP A 204 -10.87 26.37 0.47
C ASP A 204 -10.17 27.56 1.12
N LYS A 205 -9.69 27.39 2.36
CA LYS A 205 -8.95 28.39 3.09
C LYS A 205 -7.54 27.92 3.38
N ILE A 206 -6.52 28.61 2.86
CA ILE A 206 -5.13 28.37 3.26
C ILE A 206 -4.95 28.85 4.71
N VAL A 207 -4.58 27.94 5.60
CA VAL A 207 -4.39 28.19 7.02
C VAL A 207 -2.91 28.23 7.45
N PHE A 208 -2.02 27.70 6.60
CA PHE A 208 -0.57 27.80 6.79
C PHE A 208 0.14 27.91 5.44
N ASP A 209 1.08 28.82 5.32
CA ASP A 209 1.97 28.99 4.17
C ASP A 209 3.43 28.75 4.60
N GLY A 210 3.92 27.55 4.32
CA GLY A 210 5.28 27.11 4.60
C GLY A 210 6.28 27.37 3.48
N THR A 211 5.93 28.11 2.44
CA THR A 211 6.77 28.31 1.25
C THR A 211 8.21 28.76 1.58
N LYS A 212 8.38 29.53 2.67
CA LYS A 212 9.70 30.05 3.09
C LYS A 212 10.42 29.15 4.10
N THR A 213 9.68 28.44 4.96
CA THR A 213 10.22 27.74 6.13
C THR A 213 10.11 26.22 6.03
N GLN A 214 9.11 25.71 5.29
CA GLN A 214 8.75 24.32 5.18
C GLN A 214 8.53 23.92 3.70
N PRO A 215 9.58 23.93 2.87
CA PRO A 215 9.46 23.60 1.45
C PRO A 215 8.88 22.19 1.27
N THR A 216 8.05 22.00 0.24
CA THR A 216 7.34 20.74 -0.04
C THR A 216 6.54 20.18 1.14
N MET A 217 6.03 21.05 2.04
CA MET A 217 5.15 20.59 3.12
C MET A 217 3.88 19.96 2.54
N GLU A 218 3.56 18.75 3.02
CA GLU A 218 2.42 17.95 2.60
C GLU A 218 1.94 17.04 3.74
N GLY A 219 1.07 16.06 3.49
CA GLY A 219 0.70 15.01 4.43
C GLY A 219 0.12 15.45 5.78
N PRO A 220 -0.74 16.49 5.88
CA PRO A 220 -1.21 16.95 7.17
C PRO A 220 -2.05 15.88 7.87
N LYS A 221 -1.71 15.56 9.14
CA LYS A 221 -2.53 14.74 10.04
C LYS A 221 -2.88 15.59 11.27
N VAL A 222 -4.17 15.67 11.60
CA VAL A 222 -4.67 16.63 12.58
C VAL A 222 -5.08 15.93 13.87
N TYR A 223 -4.61 16.47 14.98
CA TYR A 223 -4.89 15.98 16.33
C TYR A 223 -5.23 17.15 17.28
N LYS A 224 -5.93 16.83 18.38
CA LYS A 224 -6.21 17.78 19.46
C LYS A 224 -5.72 17.22 20.78
N ARG A 225 -4.95 18.01 21.54
CA ARG A 225 -4.41 17.59 22.83
C ARG A 225 -4.21 18.82 23.74
N ASN A 226 -4.61 18.72 25.01
CA ASN A 226 -4.43 19.77 26.01
C ASN A 226 -4.92 21.16 25.56
N GLY A 227 -6.03 21.19 24.78
CA GLY A 227 -6.62 22.44 24.26
C GLY A 227 -5.82 23.09 23.13
N PHE A 228 -4.86 22.37 22.53
CA PHE A 228 -4.18 22.76 21.30
C PHE A 228 -4.60 21.85 20.14
N TYR A 229 -4.65 22.43 18.95
CA TYR A 229 -4.69 21.73 17.68
C TYR A 229 -3.25 21.53 17.19
N TYR A 230 -3.01 20.38 16.59
CA TYR A 230 -1.72 20.00 16.02
C TYR A 230 -1.91 19.53 14.60
N ILE A 231 -1.06 19.99 13.68
CA ILE A 231 -0.92 19.43 12.35
C ILE A 231 0.48 18.82 12.27
N PHE A 232 0.54 17.50 12.10
CA PHE A 232 1.76 16.77 11.83
C PHE A 232 1.92 16.72 10.32
N ALA A 233 2.91 17.41 9.77
CA ALA A 233 3.13 17.55 8.34
C ALA A 233 4.62 17.46 8.03
N PRO A 234 5.06 16.51 7.17
CA PRO A 234 6.44 16.45 6.71
C PRO A 234 6.73 17.59 5.74
N ALA A 235 8.01 17.93 5.61
CA ALA A 235 8.52 18.90 4.65
C ALA A 235 9.90 18.47 4.16
N GLY A 236 10.47 19.14 3.15
CA GLY A 236 11.79 18.86 2.59
C GLY A 236 11.84 17.68 1.59
N GLY A 237 10.70 17.00 1.37
CA GLY A 237 10.61 15.85 0.43
C GLY A 237 11.07 14.52 1.04
N VAL A 238 10.88 13.43 0.30
CA VAL A 238 11.04 12.05 0.81
C VAL A 238 12.50 11.60 0.99
N THR A 239 13.45 12.30 0.42
CA THR A 239 14.87 11.92 0.48
C THR A 239 15.62 12.62 1.62
N GLU A 240 15.42 13.93 1.79
CA GLU A 240 16.17 14.76 2.74
C GLU A 240 15.27 15.49 3.73
N GLY A 241 13.97 15.16 3.74
CA GLY A 241 12.96 15.85 4.50
C GLY A 241 12.96 15.50 5.98
N TRP A 242 12.00 16.09 6.65
CA TRP A 242 11.82 16.00 8.08
C TRP A 242 10.34 16.05 8.46
N GLN A 243 10.02 15.65 9.68
CA GLN A 243 8.68 15.79 10.25
C GLN A 243 8.59 17.13 11.00
N THR A 244 7.67 17.98 10.55
CA THR A 244 7.27 19.22 11.25
C THR A 244 5.96 19.00 12.00
N VAL A 245 5.77 19.72 13.09
CA VAL A 245 4.50 19.85 13.81
C VAL A 245 4.14 21.33 13.90
N LEU A 246 2.93 21.65 13.47
CA LEU A 246 2.30 22.94 13.67
C LEU A 246 1.38 22.86 14.89
N ARG A 247 1.35 23.91 15.72
CA ARG A 247 0.53 23.99 16.92
C ARG A 247 -0.26 25.30 16.98
N SER A 248 -1.55 25.23 17.36
CA SER A 248 -2.39 26.41 17.55
C SER A 248 -3.45 26.21 18.63
N LYS A 249 -4.02 27.31 19.16
CA LYS A 249 -5.22 27.28 19.99
C LYS A 249 -6.52 27.22 19.18
N ASN A 250 -6.46 27.52 17.89
CA ASN A 250 -7.60 27.55 16.99
C ASN A 250 -7.39 26.60 15.82
N PRO A 251 -8.44 25.97 15.26
CA PRO A 251 -8.34 25.04 14.15
C PRO A 251 -7.82 25.69 12.84
N GLU A 252 -7.92 27.00 12.72
CA GLU A 252 -7.47 27.75 11.55
C GLU A 252 -6.20 28.60 11.82
N GLY A 253 -5.53 28.39 12.96
CA GLY A 253 -4.32 29.12 13.33
C GLY A 253 -4.59 30.38 14.16
N PRO A 254 -3.61 31.29 14.35
CA PRO A 254 -2.24 31.19 13.80
C PRO A 254 -1.45 29.99 14.35
N TRP A 255 -0.49 29.50 13.57
CA TRP A 255 0.28 28.31 13.88
C TRP A 255 1.72 28.65 14.29
N GLU A 256 2.18 28.03 15.37
CA GLU A 256 3.60 27.89 15.69
C GLU A 256 4.14 26.62 15.04
N GLU A 257 5.38 26.63 14.54
CA GLU A 257 5.99 25.48 13.86
C GLU A 257 7.24 24.98 14.56
N LYS A 258 7.46 23.64 14.55
CA LYS A 258 8.72 23.01 14.97
C LYS A 258 9.03 21.78 14.16
N ILE A 259 10.29 21.61 13.77
CA ILE A 259 10.84 20.35 13.29
C ILE A 259 11.03 19.44 14.51
N VAL A 260 10.47 18.23 14.46
CA VAL A 260 10.44 17.30 15.60
C VAL A 260 11.17 15.99 15.37
N LEU A 261 11.44 15.63 14.08
CA LEU A 261 12.18 14.45 13.68
C LEU A 261 12.94 14.72 12.39
N GLN A 262 14.22 14.37 12.35
CA GLN A 262 15.10 14.43 11.19
C GLN A 262 15.99 13.18 11.15
N GLU A 263 16.61 12.88 10.01
CA GLU A 263 17.51 11.73 9.84
C GLU A 263 18.60 11.68 10.92
N GLY A 264 19.30 12.79 11.14
CA GLY A 264 20.47 12.84 12.03
C GLY A 264 21.54 11.83 11.63
N GLU A 265 22.03 11.05 12.59
CA GLU A 265 23.00 9.98 12.37
C GLU A 265 22.36 8.57 12.20
N SER A 266 21.03 8.50 12.17
CA SER A 266 20.31 7.22 12.14
C SER A 266 20.46 6.45 10.82
N GLY A 267 20.69 7.15 9.70
CA GLY A 267 20.63 6.58 8.34
C GLY A 267 19.19 6.26 7.88
N ILE A 268 18.18 6.68 8.66
CA ILE A 268 16.77 6.62 8.26
C ILE A 268 16.42 8.01 7.71
N ASN A 269 16.71 8.20 6.43
CA ASN A 269 16.55 9.47 5.72
C ASN A 269 15.07 9.83 5.52
N GLY A 270 14.80 11.12 5.40
CA GLY A 270 13.52 11.67 5.00
C GLY A 270 12.32 11.11 5.75
N PRO A 271 12.27 11.10 7.13
CA PRO A 271 11.10 10.63 7.84
C PRO A 271 9.88 11.42 7.36
N HIS A 272 8.95 10.73 6.69
CA HIS A 272 7.94 11.38 5.88
C HIS A 272 6.58 10.72 6.07
N GLN A 273 5.55 11.51 6.02
CA GLN A 273 4.13 11.16 6.17
C GLN A 273 3.88 10.03 7.17
N GLY A 274 3.10 10.33 8.20
CA GLY A 274 2.85 9.33 9.21
C GLY A 274 1.75 9.73 10.17
N ALA A 275 1.54 8.90 11.18
CA ALA A 275 0.49 9.03 12.16
C ALA A 275 1.02 9.00 13.59
N PHE A 276 0.50 9.89 14.40
CA PHE A 276 0.64 9.86 15.85
C PHE A 276 -0.42 8.94 16.45
N VAL A 277 -0.02 8.09 17.39
CA VAL A 277 -0.94 7.19 18.08
C VAL A 277 -0.57 7.03 19.56
N GLU A 278 -1.58 7.04 20.42
CA GLU A 278 -1.44 6.79 21.86
C GLU A 278 -1.92 5.38 22.19
N THR A 279 -1.12 4.63 22.99
CA THR A 279 -1.53 3.31 23.47
C THR A 279 -2.54 3.43 24.63
N PRO A 280 -3.29 2.36 24.98
CA PRO A 280 -4.15 2.35 26.15
C PRO A 280 -3.40 2.55 27.48
N PHE A 281 -2.06 2.51 27.45
CA PHE A 281 -1.17 2.71 28.60
C PHE A 281 -0.58 4.12 28.67
N GLY A 282 -1.03 5.05 27.81
CA GLY A 282 -0.55 6.43 27.74
C GLY A 282 0.84 6.57 27.10
N GLU A 283 1.36 5.53 26.46
CA GLU A 283 2.59 5.64 25.65
C GLU A 283 2.24 6.22 24.29
N ASN A 284 3.10 7.13 23.81
CA ASN A 284 2.88 7.85 22.56
C ASN A 284 3.90 7.40 21.51
N TRP A 285 3.44 7.21 20.29
CA TRP A 285 4.22 6.65 19.19
C TRP A 285 3.92 7.40 17.90
N PHE A 286 4.90 7.43 17.00
CA PHE A 286 4.78 7.96 15.65
C PHE A 286 5.20 6.91 14.64
N ILE A 287 4.34 6.65 13.66
CA ILE A 287 4.63 5.78 12.53
C ILE A 287 4.87 6.66 11.33
N HIS A 288 5.91 6.38 10.55
CA HIS A 288 6.23 7.09 9.32
C HIS A 288 6.85 6.14 8.30
N PHE A 289 7.04 6.59 7.06
CA PHE A 289 7.79 5.83 6.09
C PHE A 289 9.18 6.41 5.82
N GLN A 290 10.04 5.57 5.24
CA GLN A 290 11.29 5.90 4.58
C GLN A 290 11.23 5.40 3.15
N ASP A 291 11.63 6.21 2.16
CA ASP A 291 11.81 5.76 0.78
C ASP A 291 13.08 4.93 0.67
N ARG A 292 12.97 3.68 0.23
CA ARG A 292 14.07 2.71 0.14
C ARG A 292 14.22 2.10 -1.25
N GLY A 293 14.09 2.93 -2.26
CA GLY A 293 14.31 2.55 -3.65
C GLY A 293 13.45 1.35 -4.06
N ILE A 294 14.07 0.27 -4.52
CA ILE A 294 13.36 -0.92 -5.05
C ILE A 294 12.39 -1.56 -4.03
N PHE A 295 12.61 -1.39 -2.73
CA PHE A 295 11.70 -1.86 -1.69
C PHE A 295 10.47 -0.95 -1.51
N GLY A 296 10.47 0.25 -2.10
CA GLY A 296 9.45 1.26 -1.93
C GLY A 296 9.51 1.94 -0.57
N ARG A 297 8.37 2.40 -0.09
CA ARG A 297 8.24 3.18 1.14
C ARG A 297 7.93 2.28 2.33
N ILE A 298 9.00 1.91 3.05
CA ILE A 298 8.97 1.00 4.20
C ILE A 298 8.61 1.73 5.48
N VAL A 299 8.04 1.03 6.46
CA VAL A 299 7.42 1.65 7.64
C VAL A 299 8.29 1.54 8.88
N HIS A 300 8.42 2.65 9.60
CA HIS A 300 9.16 2.81 10.85
C HIS A 300 8.25 3.19 12.01
N LEU A 301 8.68 2.94 13.24
CA LEU A 301 7.98 3.26 14.48
C LEU A 301 8.92 4.03 15.42
N GLU A 302 8.49 5.22 15.88
CA GLU A 302 9.27 6.09 16.75
C GLU A 302 8.57 6.30 18.08
N PRO A 303 9.31 6.26 19.21
CA PRO A 303 8.77 6.69 20.51
C PRO A 303 8.55 8.22 20.52
N VAL A 304 7.50 8.67 21.19
CA VAL A 304 7.19 10.09 21.35
C VAL A 304 7.03 10.46 22.82
N LEU A 305 7.70 11.52 23.24
CA LEU A 305 7.57 12.11 24.57
C LEU A 305 7.06 13.57 24.44
N TRP A 306 5.97 13.91 25.11
CA TRP A 306 5.48 15.29 25.16
C TRP A 306 6.19 16.10 26.22
N LYS A 307 6.73 17.26 25.83
CA LYS A 307 7.38 18.25 26.74
C LYS A 307 6.95 19.65 26.33
N ASN A 308 6.40 20.42 27.29
CA ASN A 308 5.88 21.77 27.04
C ASN A 308 4.91 21.82 25.85
N ASP A 309 4.02 20.81 25.76
CA ASP A 309 3.05 20.63 24.67
C ASP A 309 3.68 20.54 23.26
N TRP A 310 4.91 19.99 23.15
CA TRP A 310 5.56 19.62 21.91
C TRP A 310 5.98 18.15 21.91
N PRO A 311 5.78 17.39 20.81
CA PRO A 311 6.22 16.01 20.72
C PRO A 311 7.72 15.94 20.45
N LEU A 312 8.44 15.24 21.32
CA LEU A 312 9.84 14.86 21.11
C LEU A 312 9.85 13.45 20.54
N MET A 313 10.41 13.23 19.35
CA MET A 313 10.36 11.96 18.63
C MET A 313 11.74 11.28 18.58
N GLY A 314 11.73 9.94 18.54
CA GLY A 314 12.93 9.14 18.36
C GLY A 314 13.92 9.25 19.54
N THR A 315 15.20 9.37 19.24
CA THR A 315 16.27 9.41 20.26
C THR A 315 16.22 10.64 21.15
N SER A 316 15.57 11.72 20.73
CA SER A 316 15.36 12.92 21.54
C SER A 316 14.55 12.66 22.82
N VAL A 317 13.79 11.57 22.87
CA VAL A 317 13.08 11.11 24.07
C VAL A 317 14.02 10.94 25.27
N LYS A 318 15.28 10.55 25.04
CA LYS A 318 16.29 10.41 26.10
C LYS A 318 16.95 11.72 26.48
N THR A 319 17.27 12.56 25.51
CA THR A 319 18.03 13.79 25.70
C THR A 319 17.14 15.01 25.98
N GLY A 320 15.88 14.96 25.51
CA GLY A 320 14.94 16.08 25.57
C GLY A 320 15.27 17.22 24.62
N LEU A 321 16.09 16.98 23.60
CA LEU A 321 16.45 17.92 22.53
C LEU A 321 15.60 17.71 21.28
N MET A 322 15.37 18.75 20.52
CA MET A 322 14.70 18.75 19.22
C MET A 322 15.64 19.31 18.14
N PRO A 323 15.54 18.85 16.88
CA PRO A 323 14.76 17.68 16.46
C PRO A 323 15.32 16.37 17.00
N GLY A 324 14.48 15.32 17.08
CA GLY A 324 14.96 13.99 17.40
C GLY A 324 15.42 13.26 16.12
N GLU A 325 15.95 12.05 16.31
CA GLU A 325 16.42 11.17 15.25
C GLU A 325 15.67 9.83 15.30
N PRO A 326 15.36 9.20 14.18
CA PRO A 326 14.75 7.87 14.15
C PRO A 326 15.54 6.84 14.93
N VAL A 327 14.86 5.90 15.59
CA VAL A 327 15.50 4.81 16.32
C VAL A 327 15.70 3.59 15.44
N LEU A 328 16.89 2.99 15.43
CA LEU A 328 17.13 1.70 14.78
C LEU A 328 16.56 0.54 15.60
N LYS A 329 16.53 0.70 16.91
CA LYS A 329 16.02 -0.31 17.85
C LYS A 329 15.51 0.38 19.11
N PHE A 330 14.34 -0.06 19.60
CA PHE A 330 13.75 0.50 20.83
C PHE A 330 12.89 -0.55 21.55
N ARG A 331 12.44 -0.23 22.78
CA ARG A 331 11.52 -1.08 23.54
C ARG A 331 10.15 -1.09 22.86
N SER A 332 9.57 -2.26 22.69
CA SER A 332 8.23 -2.41 22.11
C SER A 332 7.17 -1.68 22.94
N PRO A 333 6.12 -1.15 22.31
CA PRO A 333 4.95 -0.60 23.00
C PRO A 333 4.34 -1.60 23.98
N ARG A 334 3.66 -1.12 25.02
CA ARG A 334 2.83 -1.97 25.88
C ARG A 334 1.57 -2.38 25.14
N PHE A 335 1.16 -3.63 25.29
CA PHE A 335 -0.05 -4.15 24.71
C PHE A 335 -0.73 -5.19 25.59
N TYR A 336 -2.04 -5.38 25.43
CA TYR A 336 -2.79 -6.41 26.13
C TYR A 336 -2.59 -7.78 25.49
N ILE A 337 -2.15 -8.76 26.26
CA ILE A 337 -2.13 -10.18 25.85
C ILE A 337 -3.53 -10.73 26.13
N LEU A 338 -4.41 -10.68 25.15
CA LEU A 338 -5.73 -11.30 25.23
C LEU A 338 -5.63 -12.77 24.84
N LYS A 339 -5.81 -13.68 25.82
CA LYS A 339 -5.64 -15.14 25.66
C LYS A 339 -6.63 -15.81 24.71
N ASN A 340 -7.76 -15.19 24.31
CA ASN A 340 -8.85 -15.84 23.59
C ASN A 340 -9.54 -14.91 22.56
N LEU A 341 -8.80 -14.33 21.60
CA LEU A 341 -9.46 -13.76 20.43
C LEU A 341 -9.58 -14.83 19.34
N LYS A 342 -10.82 -15.27 19.08
CA LYS A 342 -11.14 -15.97 17.82
C LYS A 342 -10.61 -15.11 16.67
N ASN A 343 -9.82 -15.71 15.79
CA ASN A 343 -9.16 -15.04 14.66
C ASN A 343 -10.24 -14.34 13.79
N PRO A 344 -10.30 -13.00 13.75
CA PRO A 344 -11.32 -12.28 12.98
C PRO A 344 -11.13 -12.36 11.46
N LEU A 345 -10.10 -13.05 10.99
CA LEU A 345 -9.52 -13.01 9.66
C LEU A 345 -10.28 -13.83 8.60
N LYS A 346 -11.56 -14.14 8.77
CA LYS A 346 -12.30 -15.01 7.82
C LYS A 346 -13.00 -14.30 6.65
N LYS A 347 -13.00 -12.96 6.58
CA LYS A 347 -13.65 -12.22 5.48
C LYS A 347 -12.77 -11.07 5.06
N SER A 348 -11.99 -11.27 4.03
CA SER A 348 -11.14 -10.24 3.44
C SER A 348 -11.48 -10.04 1.96
N VAL A 349 -11.36 -8.83 1.47
CA VAL A 349 -11.45 -8.53 0.04
C VAL A 349 -10.11 -8.87 -0.59
N CYS A 350 -10.12 -9.71 -1.63
CA CYS A 350 -8.92 -10.07 -2.39
C CYS A 350 -9.06 -9.63 -3.85
N ALA A 351 -7.97 -9.73 -4.60
CA ALA A 351 -7.96 -9.47 -6.03
C ALA A 351 -8.94 -10.38 -6.81
N PHE A 352 -9.28 -11.53 -6.24
CA PHE A 352 -10.32 -12.47 -6.69
C PHE A 352 -10.59 -13.50 -5.59
N GLU A 353 -11.71 -14.21 -5.69
CA GLU A 353 -12.17 -15.15 -4.67
C GLU A 353 -11.13 -16.23 -4.35
N ASN A 354 -10.94 -16.51 -3.06
CA ASN A 354 -10.02 -17.53 -2.52
C ASN A 354 -8.51 -17.32 -2.79
N CYS A 355 -8.09 -16.12 -3.17
CA CYS A 355 -6.66 -15.77 -3.25
C CYS A 355 -6.12 -15.19 -1.93
N GLY A 356 -4.79 -15.08 -1.80
CA GLY A 356 -4.15 -14.30 -0.75
C GLY A 356 -4.38 -12.80 -0.95
N LEU A 357 -4.43 -12.05 0.16
CA LEU A 357 -4.63 -10.59 0.14
C LEU A 357 -3.47 -9.83 -0.49
N GLU A 358 -2.30 -10.42 -0.57
CA GLU A 358 -1.08 -9.80 -1.07
C GLU A 358 -1.12 -9.52 -2.57
N TRP A 359 -2.05 -10.16 -3.31
CA TRP A 359 -2.18 -10.00 -4.75
C TRP A 359 -2.99 -8.77 -5.13
N GLN A 360 -2.45 -7.98 -6.05
CA GLN A 360 -3.09 -6.78 -6.62
C GLN A 360 -2.90 -6.73 -8.12
N TRP A 361 -3.90 -6.22 -8.82
CA TRP A 361 -3.85 -5.90 -10.25
C TRP A 361 -3.21 -4.54 -10.48
N SER A 362 -2.61 -4.36 -11.65
CA SER A 362 -1.99 -3.08 -12.03
C SER A 362 -2.99 -1.98 -12.39
N GLY A 363 -4.27 -2.25 -12.43
CA GLY A 363 -5.36 -1.31 -12.68
C GLY A 363 -6.69 -1.87 -12.23
N ASN A 364 -7.79 -1.20 -12.55
CA ASN A 364 -9.12 -1.70 -12.27
C ASN A 364 -9.33 -3.08 -12.89
N HIS A 365 -9.92 -3.97 -12.14
CA HIS A 365 -10.09 -5.37 -12.49
C HIS A 365 -11.56 -5.80 -12.48
N SER A 366 -11.82 -6.99 -13.01
CA SER A 366 -13.10 -7.67 -12.92
C SER A 366 -12.91 -9.14 -12.59
N GLU A 367 -13.97 -9.80 -12.15
CA GLU A 367 -14.00 -11.26 -11.89
C GLU A 367 -13.58 -12.09 -13.12
N LYS A 368 -13.65 -11.52 -14.32
CA LYS A 368 -13.23 -12.17 -15.56
C LYS A 368 -11.71 -12.30 -15.72
N PHE A 369 -10.91 -11.51 -14.98
CA PHE A 369 -9.46 -11.49 -15.14
C PHE A 369 -8.79 -12.77 -14.67
N ALA A 370 -9.30 -13.35 -13.58
CA ALA A 370 -8.74 -14.57 -13.03
C ALA A 370 -9.76 -15.37 -12.24
N LYS A 371 -9.44 -16.66 -12.08
CA LYS A 371 -10.14 -17.59 -11.21
C LYS A 371 -9.13 -18.36 -10.36
N ALA A 372 -9.34 -18.38 -9.05
CA ALA A 372 -8.59 -19.26 -8.18
C ALA A 372 -9.04 -20.71 -8.39
N GLU A 373 -8.09 -21.64 -8.44
CA GLU A 373 -8.35 -23.07 -8.55
C GLU A 373 -7.82 -23.80 -7.31
N LYS A 374 -8.44 -24.94 -6.97
CA LYS A 374 -7.98 -25.76 -5.84
C LYS A 374 -6.52 -26.15 -6.02
N SER A 375 -5.71 -25.89 -5.00
CA SER A 375 -4.36 -26.41 -4.88
C SER A 375 -4.36 -27.70 -4.03
N PHE A 376 -3.53 -28.66 -4.40
CA PHE A 376 -3.30 -29.87 -3.60
C PHE A 376 -2.38 -29.61 -2.39
N SER A 377 -1.76 -28.44 -2.32
CA SER A 377 -0.89 -28.01 -1.23
C SER A 377 -1.47 -26.77 -0.56
N PRO A 378 -1.66 -26.76 0.77
CA PRO A 378 -2.15 -25.58 1.48
C PRO A 378 -1.19 -24.38 1.42
N GLU A 379 0.05 -24.61 0.99
CA GLU A 379 1.09 -23.60 0.85
C GLU A 379 1.28 -23.10 -0.59
N ALA A 380 0.44 -23.53 -1.52
CA ALA A 380 0.55 -23.18 -2.93
C ALA A 380 -0.80 -22.69 -3.47
N GLU A 381 -0.75 -21.70 -4.32
CA GLU A 381 -1.91 -21.14 -5.01
C GLU A 381 -1.92 -21.60 -6.46
N ASN A 382 -3.11 -21.75 -7.03
CA ASN A 382 -3.32 -22.00 -8.44
C ASN A 382 -4.24 -20.92 -9.00
N PHE A 383 -3.80 -20.23 -10.05
CA PHE A 383 -4.56 -19.19 -10.70
C PHE A 383 -4.70 -19.45 -12.19
N ARG A 384 -5.94 -19.44 -12.67
CA ARG A 384 -6.25 -19.37 -14.09
C ARG A 384 -6.48 -17.92 -14.48
N LEU A 385 -5.59 -17.35 -15.27
CA LEU A 385 -5.69 -16.01 -15.80
C LEU A 385 -6.32 -16.03 -17.20
N ALA A 386 -7.31 -15.17 -17.43
CA ALA A 386 -7.86 -14.95 -18.76
C ALA A 386 -6.83 -14.25 -19.65
N VAL A 387 -6.80 -14.62 -20.91
CA VAL A 387 -6.04 -13.90 -21.94
C VAL A 387 -6.85 -12.68 -22.34
N LEU A 388 -6.31 -11.48 -22.05
CA LEU A 388 -6.97 -10.22 -22.32
C LEU A 388 -6.08 -9.31 -23.16
N HIS A 389 -6.71 -8.57 -24.06
CA HIS A 389 -6.06 -7.52 -24.84
C HIS A 389 -6.37 -6.15 -24.22
N ARG A 390 -5.55 -5.70 -23.26
CA ARG A 390 -5.76 -4.46 -22.50
C ARG A 390 -4.47 -3.68 -22.35
N GLY A 391 -4.41 -2.52 -22.98
CA GLY A 391 -3.27 -1.59 -22.93
C GLY A 391 -2.81 -1.10 -24.29
N SER A 392 -1.81 -0.22 -24.31
CA SER A 392 -1.11 0.19 -25.53
C SER A 392 -0.33 -0.97 -26.13
N LYS A 393 -0.20 -0.99 -27.46
CA LYS A 393 0.45 -2.09 -28.18
C LYS A 393 1.94 -1.87 -28.36
N ASN A 394 2.73 -2.92 -28.20
CA ASN A 394 4.11 -2.96 -28.66
C ASN A 394 4.20 -3.23 -30.18
N GLN A 395 5.41 -3.26 -30.73
CA GLN A 395 5.67 -3.49 -32.17
C GLN A 395 5.09 -4.81 -32.71
N LYS A 396 4.88 -5.82 -31.86
CA LYS A 396 4.29 -7.12 -32.21
C LYS A 396 2.78 -7.22 -31.94
N GLY A 397 2.13 -6.10 -31.63
CA GLY A 397 0.69 -6.02 -31.36
C GLY A 397 0.24 -6.51 -30.00
N PHE A 398 1.16 -6.89 -29.09
CA PHE A 398 0.84 -7.23 -27.72
C PHE A 398 0.69 -5.96 -26.85
N PRO A 399 -0.18 -6.01 -25.82
CA PRO A 399 -0.20 -4.95 -24.83
C PRO A 399 1.18 -4.80 -24.14
N VAL A 400 1.64 -3.58 -23.97
CA VAL A 400 2.80 -3.27 -23.12
C VAL A 400 2.42 -3.54 -21.66
N LEU A 401 3.21 -4.38 -20.95
CA LEU A 401 2.84 -4.82 -19.60
C LEU A 401 2.75 -3.67 -18.59
N TRP A 402 3.51 -2.61 -18.79
CA TRP A 402 3.43 -1.38 -17.99
C TRP A 402 2.04 -0.75 -17.98
N ASN A 403 1.32 -0.85 -19.11
CA ASN A 403 -0.01 -0.25 -19.30
C ASN A 403 -1.13 -1.30 -19.36
N SER A 404 -0.87 -2.53 -18.88
CA SER A 404 -1.86 -3.61 -18.87
C SER A 404 -2.44 -3.84 -17.48
N SER A 405 -3.76 -3.68 -17.35
CA SER A 405 -4.45 -3.85 -16.06
C SER A 405 -4.47 -5.30 -15.55
N ASN A 406 -4.39 -6.29 -16.44
CA ASN A 406 -4.44 -7.71 -16.10
C ASN A 406 -3.07 -8.33 -15.77
N VAL A 407 -2.17 -7.53 -15.23
CA VAL A 407 -0.91 -7.98 -14.59
C VAL A 407 -1.16 -8.11 -13.10
N LEU A 408 -1.06 -9.34 -12.57
CA LEU A 408 -1.30 -9.66 -11.17
C LEU A 408 0.01 -9.73 -10.41
N THR A 409 0.19 -8.86 -9.42
CA THR A 409 1.48 -8.66 -8.75
C THR A 409 1.39 -8.70 -7.23
N GLN A 410 2.54 -8.92 -6.59
CA GLN A 410 2.79 -8.67 -5.17
C GLN A 410 3.91 -7.64 -4.97
N LYS A 411 3.93 -6.98 -3.82
CA LYS A 411 5.01 -6.10 -3.35
C LYS A 411 6.20 -6.92 -2.87
N ILE A 412 7.41 -6.38 -2.93
CA ILE A 412 8.60 -6.98 -2.30
C ILE A 412 8.43 -6.90 -0.78
N GLN A 413 8.63 -8.04 -0.09
CA GLN A 413 8.49 -8.17 1.36
C GLN A 413 9.74 -8.75 2.04
N TYR A 414 10.73 -9.18 1.26
CA TYR A 414 11.94 -9.84 1.74
C TYR A 414 13.16 -9.36 0.94
N GLU A 415 14.29 -9.27 1.59
CA GLU A 415 15.56 -8.91 0.94
C GLU A 415 16.01 -9.95 -0.08
N ASN A 416 15.72 -11.22 0.18
CA ASN A 416 16.02 -12.32 -0.74
C ASN A 416 14.83 -13.28 -0.78
N PHE A 417 14.34 -13.58 -1.97
CA PHE A 417 13.24 -14.54 -2.14
C PHE A 417 13.22 -15.10 -3.56
N TYR A 418 12.41 -16.14 -3.75
CA TYR A 418 12.05 -16.58 -5.09
C TYR A 418 10.54 -16.77 -5.24
N LEU A 419 10.05 -16.47 -6.44
CA LEU A 419 8.73 -16.87 -6.93
C LEU A 419 8.90 -18.03 -7.90
N LYS A 420 8.15 -19.12 -7.73
CA LYS A 420 8.11 -20.21 -8.71
C LYS A 420 6.69 -20.67 -9.00
N THR A 421 6.47 -21.14 -10.23
CA THR A 421 5.20 -21.72 -10.67
C THR A 421 5.42 -22.78 -11.74
N VAL A 422 4.39 -23.56 -12.00
CA VAL A 422 4.27 -24.45 -13.15
C VAL A 422 3.18 -23.88 -14.06
N LEU A 423 3.57 -23.39 -15.22
CA LEU A 423 2.67 -22.81 -16.21
C LEU A 423 2.14 -23.93 -17.12
N ASP A 424 0.83 -23.99 -17.24
CA ASP A 424 0.08 -24.82 -18.19
C ASP A 424 -0.50 -23.90 -19.27
N VAL A 425 -0.09 -24.15 -20.51
CA VAL A 425 -0.38 -23.35 -21.69
C VAL A 425 -1.37 -24.00 -22.64
N SER A 426 -1.97 -25.11 -22.25
CA SER A 426 -2.87 -25.90 -23.10
C SER A 426 -4.12 -25.15 -23.59
N SER A 427 -4.53 -24.12 -22.86
CA SER A 427 -5.67 -23.26 -23.20
C SER A 427 -5.25 -21.88 -23.72
N LEU A 428 -3.97 -21.68 -24.06
CA LEU A 428 -3.52 -20.45 -24.71
C LEU A 428 -3.94 -20.44 -26.18
N PRO A 429 -4.64 -19.41 -26.67
CA PRO A 429 -4.93 -19.24 -28.09
C PRO A 429 -3.72 -18.72 -28.86
N ASN A 430 -3.73 -18.87 -30.18
CA ASN A 430 -2.73 -18.23 -31.03
C ASN A 430 -2.72 -16.71 -30.82
N GLY A 431 -1.54 -16.10 -30.89
CA GLY A 431 -1.39 -14.67 -30.66
C GLY A 431 -1.48 -14.28 -29.18
N SER A 432 -1.27 -15.21 -28.25
CA SER A 432 -1.24 -14.91 -26.82
C SER A 432 0.07 -15.30 -26.17
N ARG A 433 0.35 -14.66 -25.02
CA ARG A 433 1.50 -14.99 -24.16
C ARG A 433 1.12 -14.97 -22.69
N ALA A 434 1.73 -15.86 -21.92
CA ALA A 434 1.59 -15.92 -20.48
C ALA A 434 2.95 -16.10 -19.81
N GLY A 435 3.16 -15.45 -18.66
CA GLY A 435 4.47 -15.49 -18.06
C GLY A 435 4.58 -14.85 -16.69
N MET A 436 5.82 -14.57 -16.33
CA MET A 436 6.22 -13.99 -15.04
C MET A 436 6.95 -12.67 -15.30
N ILE A 437 6.68 -11.67 -14.46
CA ILE A 437 7.23 -10.33 -14.57
C ILE A 437 7.87 -9.89 -13.26
N PHE A 438 8.93 -9.11 -13.37
CA PHE A 438 9.39 -8.18 -12.33
C PHE A 438 9.17 -6.75 -12.84
N LEU A 439 8.37 -5.99 -12.13
CA LEU A 439 7.87 -4.67 -12.52
C LEU A 439 8.39 -3.61 -11.55
N ALA A 440 9.12 -2.64 -12.07
CA ALA A 440 9.61 -1.45 -11.35
C ALA A 440 9.70 -0.29 -12.35
N GLU A 441 10.68 0.62 -12.26
CA GLU A 441 10.85 1.70 -13.26
C GLU A 441 10.95 1.13 -14.68
N GLU A 442 11.75 0.09 -14.85
CA GLU A 442 11.74 -0.77 -16.01
C GLU A 442 11.34 -2.18 -15.58
N TYR A 443 10.94 -3.00 -16.51
CA TYR A 443 10.58 -4.39 -16.20
C TYR A 443 11.31 -5.40 -17.06
N ALA A 444 11.44 -6.61 -16.51
CA ALA A 444 11.88 -7.79 -17.23
C ALA A 444 10.84 -8.90 -17.10
N SER A 445 10.66 -9.65 -18.16
CA SER A 445 9.64 -10.70 -18.21
C SER A 445 10.06 -11.89 -19.04
N VAL A 446 9.70 -13.08 -18.57
CA VAL A 446 9.74 -14.34 -19.32
C VAL A 446 8.32 -14.81 -19.61
N ALA A 447 8.09 -15.26 -20.83
CA ALA A 447 6.78 -15.72 -21.27
C ALA A 447 6.86 -16.93 -22.19
N ILE A 448 5.74 -17.63 -22.27
CA ILE A 448 5.44 -18.59 -23.35
C ILE A 448 4.42 -17.93 -24.26
N GLU A 449 4.76 -17.82 -25.52
CA GLU A 449 3.93 -17.26 -26.59
C GLU A 449 3.41 -18.38 -27.47
N LYS A 450 2.08 -18.41 -27.71
CA LYS A 450 1.46 -19.36 -28.65
C LYS A 450 1.41 -18.71 -30.03
N THR A 451 2.02 -19.37 -30.98
CA THR A 451 2.00 -19.01 -32.41
C THR A 451 1.32 -20.09 -33.24
N VAL A 452 1.05 -19.84 -34.51
CA VAL A 452 0.55 -20.82 -35.45
C VAL A 452 1.52 -21.99 -35.65
N LEU A 453 2.82 -21.80 -35.37
CA LEU A 453 3.87 -22.83 -35.49
C LEU A 453 4.11 -23.61 -34.18
N GLY A 454 3.42 -23.25 -33.08
CA GLY A 454 3.59 -23.89 -31.78
C GLY A 454 3.85 -22.89 -30.66
N PHE A 455 4.79 -23.19 -29.77
CA PHE A 455 5.10 -22.36 -28.61
C PHE A 455 6.53 -21.83 -28.68
N ASP A 456 6.67 -20.53 -28.44
CA ASP A 456 7.96 -19.88 -28.29
C ASP A 456 8.18 -19.51 -26.82
N PHE A 457 9.38 -19.72 -26.32
CA PHE A 457 9.87 -19.04 -25.12
C PHE A 457 10.41 -17.66 -25.50
N VAL A 458 10.02 -16.64 -24.74
CA VAL A 458 10.44 -15.26 -24.98
C VAL A 458 10.93 -14.63 -23.68
N TYR A 459 12.08 -13.98 -23.73
CA TYR A 459 12.57 -13.08 -22.70
C TYR A 459 12.65 -11.67 -23.27
N PHE A 460 12.02 -10.72 -22.60
CA PHE A 460 12.01 -9.33 -23.03
C PHE A 460 12.15 -8.39 -21.83
N LYS A 461 12.56 -7.17 -22.13
CA LYS A 461 12.73 -6.08 -21.17
C LYS A 461 11.98 -4.86 -21.65
N SER A 462 11.66 -3.97 -20.75
CA SER A 462 11.24 -2.62 -21.10
C SER A 462 12.40 -1.65 -20.95
N LYS A 463 12.23 -0.49 -21.58
CA LYS A 463 13.07 0.68 -21.40
C LYS A 463 12.18 1.90 -21.27
N ASN A 464 12.50 2.76 -20.32
CA ASN A 464 11.93 4.08 -20.22
C ASN A 464 12.72 5.00 -21.17
N GLU A 465 12.10 5.42 -22.27
CA GLU A 465 12.75 6.24 -23.28
C GLU A 465 12.58 7.74 -23.01
N ASP A 466 11.53 8.11 -22.31
CA ASP A 466 11.23 9.50 -21.94
C ASP A 466 10.73 9.56 -20.50
N LEU A 467 11.53 10.18 -19.62
CA LEU A 467 11.18 10.38 -18.21
C LEU A 467 9.96 11.31 -18.00
N THR A 468 9.55 12.02 -19.04
CA THR A 468 8.39 12.94 -19.02
C THR A 468 7.11 12.27 -19.48
N ASP A 469 7.20 11.16 -20.21
CA ASP A 469 6.08 10.36 -20.67
C ASP A 469 6.05 9.01 -19.95
N ASP A 470 4.87 8.60 -19.46
CA ASP A 470 4.65 7.33 -18.78
C ASP A 470 4.59 6.14 -19.78
N THR A 471 5.31 6.23 -20.88
CA THR A 471 5.42 5.18 -21.89
C THR A 471 6.67 4.34 -21.68
N ARG A 472 6.56 3.06 -21.99
CA ARG A 472 7.67 2.12 -22.00
C ARG A 472 7.73 1.43 -23.36
N SER A 473 8.93 1.35 -23.94
CA SER A 473 9.17 0.47 -25.08
C SER A 473 9.53 -0.93 -24.60
N GLU A 474 9.02 -1.97 -25.28
CA GLU A 474 9.43 -3.36 -25.06
C GLU A 474 10.39 -3.81 -26.15
N PHE A 475 11.46 -4.51 -25.78
CA PHE A 475 12.37 -5.15 -26.72
C PHE A 475 12.65 -6.60 -26.32
N GLU A 476 12.65 -7.45 -27.32
CA GLU A 476 12.92 -8.86 -27.16
C GLU A 476 14.44 -9.08 -27.02
N VAL A 477 14.84 -9.76 -25.96
CA VAL A 477 16.25 -10.08 -25.67
C VAL A 477 16.60 -11.48 -26.15
N TYR A 478 15.65 -12.41 -26.05
CA TYR A 478 15.84 -13.80 -26.44
C TYR A 478 14.51 -14.45 -26.83
N ARG A 479 14.58 -15.28 -27.89
CA ARG A 479 13.46 -16.12 -28.35
C ARG A 479 13.97 -17.49 -28.75
N GLU A 480 13.22 -18.55 -28.40
CA GLU A 480 13.49 -19.91 -28.85
C GLU A 480 12.19 -20.70 -29.00
N GLN A 481 12.03 -21.40 -30.12
CA GLN A 481 10.89 -22.29 -30.32
C GLN A 481 10.99 -23.52 -29.43
N LEU A 482 9.96 -23.75 -28.60
CA LEU A 482 9.91 -24.88 -27.68
C LEU A 482 9.46 -26.17 -28.38
N LYS A 483 10.24 -27.21 -28.27
CA LYS A 483 9.86 -28.58 -28.72
C LYS A 483 9.12 -29.28 -27.58
N LEU A 484 7.84 -28.92 -27.37
CA LEU A 484 6.99 -29.59 -26.39
C LEU A 484 6.48 -30.95 -26.94
N LYS A 485 6.43 -31.97 -26.08
CA LYS A 485 5.87 -33.27 -26.44
C LYS A 485 4.37 -33.21 -26.72
N ASN A 486 3.67 -32.39 -25.98
CA ASN A 486 2.26 -32.01 -26.10
C ASN A 486 2.00 -30.70 -25.40
N GLU A 487 0.85 -30.08 -25.61
CA GLU A 487 0.45 -28.79 -25.03
C GLU A 487 0.30 -28.81 -23.52
N ASN A 488 0.10 -30.00 -22.91
CA ASN A 488 0.00 -30.16 -21.44
C ASN A 488 1.36 -30.34 -20.76
N GLN A 489 2.47 -30.31 -21.52
CA GLN A 489 3.79 -30.46 -20.93
C GLN A 489 4.06 -29.32 -19.95
N PRO A 490 4.37 -29.60 -18.65
CA PRO A 490 4.54 -28.58 -17.65
C PRO A 490 5.79 -27.72 -17.91
N ILE A 491 5.62 -26.40 -17.85
CA ILE A 491 6.68 -25.42 -17.99
C ILE A 491 6.93 -24.81 -16.61
N LYS A 492 8.12 -25.02 -16.07
CA LYS A 492 8.52 -24.49 -14.76
C LYS A 492 9.19 -23.15 -14.93
N ILE A 493 8.66 -22.14 -14.27
CA ILE A 493 9.22 -20.78 -14.25
C ILE A 493 9.60 -20.45 -12.82
N ARG A 494 10.77 -19.85 -12.65
CA ARG A 494 11.27 -19.34 -11.38
C ARG A 494 11.93 -17.98 -11.59
N MET A 495 11.67 -17.06 -10.68
CA MET A 495 12.35 -15.79 -10.52
C MET A 495 13.01 -15.77 -9.15
N ASP A 496 14.28 -15.47 -9.11
CA ASP A 496 15.04 -15.21 -7.88
C ASP A 496 15.27 -13.70 -7.77
N PHE A 497 14.92 -13.12 -6.63
CA PHE A 497 15.25 -11.74 -6.27
C PHE A 497 16.36 -11.75 -5.22
N ILE A 498 17.38 -10.95 -5.43
CA ILE A 498 18.54 -10.80 -4.54
C ILE A 498 18.77 -9.32 -4.29
N SER A 499 18.76 -8.92 -3.02
CA SER A 499 19.14 -7.59 -2.59
C SER A 499 20.66 -7.40 -2.65
N PHE A 500 21.11 -6.28 -3.21
CA PHE A 500 22.53 -5.89 -3.20
C PHE A 500 22.81 -4.81 -2.16
N SER A 501 21.80 -4.03 -1.82
CA SER A 501 21.86 -2.98 -0.82
C SER A 501 20.49 -2.76 -0.22
N ILE A 502 20.41 -1.82 0.69
CA ILE A 502 19.14 -1.39 1.27
C ILE A 502 18.23 -0.65 0.27
N TYR A 503 18.73 -0.29 -0.92
CA TYR A 503 17.99 0.45 -1.95
C TYR A 503 17.83 -0.30 -3.26
N SER A 504 18.63 -1.33 -3.50
CA SER A 504 18.72 -1.97 -4.81
C SER A 504 18.73 -3.50 -4.73
N GLY A 505 18.26 -4.12 -5.80
CA GLY A 505 18.26 -5.56 -5.97
C GLY A 505 18.22 -5.94 -7.45
N ALA A 506 18.33 -7.22 -7.70
CA ALA A 506 18.24 -7.78 -9.04
C ALA A 506 17.38 -9.02 -9.09
N VAL A 507 16.83 -9.28 -10.26
CA VAL A 507 16.11 -10.53 -10.54
C VAL A 507 16.84 -11.36 -11.57
N GLN A 508 16.69 -12.67 -11.43
CA GLN A 508 17.16 -13.66 -12.39
C GLN A 508 16.05 -14.68 -12.66
N PHE A 509 15.77 -14.92 -13.92
CA PHE A 509 14.74 -15.88 -14.32
C PHE A 509 15.37 -17.22 -14.72
N THR A 510 14.65 -18.30 -14.41
CA THR A 510 14.97 -19.65 -14.85
C THR A 510 13.71 -20.31 -15.42
N VAL A 511 13.80 -20.85 -16.63
CA VAL A 511 12.70 -21.58 -17.28
C VAL A 511 13.16 -22.99 -17.64
N LYS A 512 12.31 -23.99 -17.36
CA LYS A 512 12.61 -25.40 -17.64
C LYS A 512 11.38 -26.11 -18.14
N THR A 513 11.53 -26.95 -19.19
CA THR A 513 10.50 -27.86 -19.66
C THR A 513 11.01 -29.30 -19.62
N GLY A 514 10.10 -30.28 -19.51
CA GLY A 514 10.41 -31.71 -19.62
C GLY A 514 11.19 -32.33 -18.44
N LYS A 515 11.32 -33.67 -18.53
CA LYS A 515 12.21 -34.46 -17.66
C LYS A 515 13.12 -35.29 -18.57
N GLY A 516 14.44 -35.23 -18.37
CA GLY A 516 15.44 -36.03 -19.10
C GLY A 516 16.19 -35.25 -20.20
N LEU A 517 17.20 -35.88 -20.82
CA LEU A 517 18.13 -35.26 -21.77
C LEU A 517 17.54 -35.00 -23.18
N LYS A 518 16.51 -35.76 -23.57
CA LYS A 518 15.84 -35.58 -24.87
C LYS A 518 14.59 -34.71 -24.69
N ASN A 519 14.46 -33.64 -25.45
CA ASN A 519 13.35 -32.65 -25.42
C ASN A 519 13.19 -31.88 -24.10
N SER A 520 14.27 -31.60 -23.39
CA SER A 520 14.24 -30.68 -22.23
C SER A 520 14.85 -29.35 -22.64
N PHE A 521 14.10 -28.28 -22.40
CA PHE A 521 14.59 -26.92 -22.51
C PHE A 521 15.01 -26.43 -21.11
N LYS A 522 16.12 -25.74 -21.01
CA LYS A 522 16.56 -25.07 -19.79
C LYS A 522 17.25 -23.76 -20.16
N TRP A 523 16.71 -22.68 -19.66
CA TRP A 523 17.25 -21.36 -19.89
C TRP A 523 17.35 -20.59 -18.56
N LYS A 524 18.31 -19.68 -18.49
CA LYS A 524 18.54 -18.80 -17.34
C LYS A 524 18.99 -17.44 -17.83
N SER A 525 18.39 -16.36 -17.32
CA SER A 525 18.77 -14.99 -17.66
C SER A 525 20.07 -14.57 -16.97
N ASP A 526 20.67 -13.50 -17.46
CA ASP A 526 21.53 -12.65 -16.64
C ASP A 526 20.69 -11.95 -15.56
N PHE A 527 21.36 -11.33 -14.61
CA PHE A 527 20.70 -10.47 -13.63
C PHE A 527 20.16 -9.22 -14.32
N PHE A 528 18.93 -8.90 -13.98
CA PHE A 528 18.28 -7.66 -14.37
C PHE A 528 18.15 -6.76 -13.13
N THR A 529 18.66 -5.54 -13.25
CA THR A 529 18.58 -4.47 -12.24
C THR A 529 17.75 -3.33 -12.78
N THR A 530 17.00 -2.68 -11.93
CA THR A 530 16.22 -1.48 -12.23
C THR A 530 16.01 -0.69 -10.94
N GLU A 531 15.68 0.57 -11.07
CA GLU A 531 15.27 1.42 -9.95
C GLU A 531 13.79 1.22 -9.60
N SER A 532 13.34 1.79 -8.48
CA SER A 532 11.92 1.86 -8.13
C SER A 532 11.18 2.71 -9.16
N ALA A 533 9.92 2.37 -9.41
CA ALA A 533 9.03 3.23 -10.16
C ALA A 533 8.72 4.51 -9.35
N HIS A 534 8.18 5.51 -10.03
CA HIS A 534 7.86 6.80 -9.40
C HIS A 534 6.91 6.59 -8.21
N TRP A 535 7.40 6.81 -6.99
CA TRP A 535 6.74 6.63 -5.68
C TRP A 535 6.32 5.20 -5.31
N VAL A 536 6.64 4.20 -6.11
CA VAL A 536 6.22 2.81 -5.89
C VAL A 536 7.42 1.89 -5.92
N GLY A 537 7.52 0.98 -4.96
CA GLY A 537 8.53 -0.06 -4.94
C GLY A 537 8.36 -1.10 -6.05
N GLY A 538 9.38 -1.91 -6.27
CA GLY A 538 9.35 -3.01 -7.21
C GLY A 538 8.26 -4.03 -6.86
N ARG A 539 7.71 -4.65 -7.88
CA ARG A 539 6.67 -5.68 -7.77
C ARG A 539 7.03 -6.88 -8.63
N PHE A 540 6.54 -8.03 -8.27
CA PHE A 540 6.72 -9.25 -9.02
C PHE A 540 5.38 -9.96 -9.21
N GLY A 541 5.21 -10.69 -10.32
CA GLY A 541 3.92 -11.29 -10.57
C GLY A 541 3.81 -12.14 -11.83
N ILE A 542 2.57 -12.38 -12.23
CA ILE A 542 2.17 -13.22 -13.35
C ILE A 542 1.14 -12.50 -14.23
N TYR A 543 1.04 -12.91 -15.48
CA TYR A 543 0.09 -12.32 -16.42
C TYR A 543 -0.26 -13.28 -17.55
N ALA A 544 -1.38 -12.99 -18.24
CA ALA A 544 -1.76 -13.61 -19.50
C ALA A 544 -2.37 -12.53 -20.41
N ILE A 545 -1.77 -12.30 -21.57
CA ILE A 545 -2.18 -11.24 -22.52
C ILE A 545 -2.31 -11.81 -23.92
N GLY A 546 -3.14 -11.19 -24.75
CA GLY A 546 -3.30 -11.50 -26.15
C GLY A 546 -3.03 -10.29 -27.05
N ASN A 547 -2.57 -10.51 -28.28
CA ASN A 547 -2.63 -9.50 -29.31
C ASN A 547 -4.10 -9.35 -29.79
N ALA A 548 -4.37 -8.43 -30.72
CA ALA A 548 -5.73 -8.14 -31.20
C ALA A 548 -6.42 -9.35 -31.90
N GLU A 549 -5.65 -10.37 -32.28
CA GLU A 549 -6.14 -11.57 -32.97
C GLU A 549 -6.42 -12.73 -32.01
N ALA A 550 -6.00 -12.61 -30.74
CA ALA A 550 -6.18 -13.68 -29.75
C ALA A 550 -7.65 -13.81 -29.33
N ASP A 551 -8.13 -15.05 -29.24
CA ASP A 551 -9.46 -15.33 -28.67
C ASP A 551 -9.46 -15.02 -27.15
N GLU A 552 -10.28 -14.08 -26.72
CA GLU A 552 -10.45 -13.70 -25.30
C GLU A 552 -11.03 -14.83 -24.42
N LYS A 553 -11.52 -15.94 -25.00
CA LYS A 553 -11.90 -17.13 -24.24
C LYS A 553 -10.71 -17.96 -23.77
N GLY A 554 -9.51 -17.66 -24.26
CA GLY A 554 -8.28 -18.33 -23.86
C GLY A 554 -7.86 -18.03 -22.42
N SER A 555 -7.03 -18.90 -21.87
CA SER A 555 -6.50 -18.75 -20.52
C SER A 555 -5.15 -19.42 -20.32
N ALA A 556 -4.42 -18.99 -19.29
CA ALA A 556 -3.21 -19.65 -18.80
C ALA A 556 -3.43 -20.10 -17.35
N LEU A 557 -2.98 -21.31 -17.00
CA LEU A 557 -3.09 -21.81 -15.64
C LEU A 557 -1.71 -21.87 -14.98
N PHE A 558 -1.55 -21.05 -13.94
CA PHE A 558 -0.38 -21.02 -13.07
C PHE A 558 -0.62 -21.92 -11.87
N LYS A 559 0.09 -23.05 -11.82
CA LYS A 559 -0.02 -24.09 -10.79
C LYS A 559 1.10 -23.98 -9.77
N SER A 560 0.79 -24.33 -8.52
CA SER A 560 1.79 -24.44 -7.46
C SER A 560 2.64 -23.18 -7.32
N ILE A 561 2.00 -22.02 -7.35
CA ILE A 561 2.65 -20.74 -7.10
C ILE A 561 3.18 -20.78 -5.67
N LYS A 562 4.47 -20.55 -5.49
CA LYS A 562 5.14 -20.51 -4.19
C LYS A 562 6.13 -19.37 -4.14
N ILE A 563 6.05 -18.59 -3.05
CA ILE A 563 7.04 -17.60 -2.66
C ILE A 563 7.77 -18.17 -1.44
N ARG A 564 9.11 -18.08 -1.43
CA ARG A 564 9.96 -18.51 -0.33
C ARG A 564 11.13 -17.53 -0.17
N HIS A 565 11.51 -17.28 1.06
CA HIS A 565 12.62 -16.43 1.50
C HIS A 565 13.61 -17.24 2.34
#